data_d8885550b4e45baddea8f391d125a526
#
_entry.id   d8885550b4e45baddea8f391d125a526
#
_cell.length_a   1.000
_cell.length_b   1.000
_cell.length_c   1.000
_cell.angle_alpha   90.00
_cell.angle_beta   90.00
_cell.angle_gamma   90.00
#
_symmetry.space_group_name_H-M   'P 1'
#
loop_
_entity.id
_entity.type
_entity.pdbx_description
1 polymer ?
#
loop_
_entity_poly.entity_id
_entity_poly.type
_entity_poly.pdbx_seq_one_letter_code
_entity_poly.pdbx_strand_id
1 'polypeptide(L)'
;LLQKKGISDVFSTGRVQTPTLALIVKREHEIENFKSEPFWEVLATFNMDNKIYHGKWHKDGDSRLTDEQMAHKIMQFCKGKNAVIDSIEKERKEFQAPFLFNLSSLQATANKMFKYSPQKTLEIAQKLYVKGIISYPRSDSSYVTKEEAGMFPDTLAKISELGAFKEFFPLPIESIMNNKRYVNEKKVTDHYAIIPTEQVTDPAKMSGEESNIYTLIVKRLIAAHYKQAIFDYTTIHTLVEGRATFISKGKEQIQEGWRKVIYGKQKEKDADEDEQDLPSLEEKEEGIVQDVKVKNGKTQPPKRYTEGQLITLMKTAGKHLDDNELVKVLTKTQGLGTEATRAGIISVLRDRKYIEVKKNQVFATNKGKVLIQSIGPSILASPEMMAKWEQRLHEIGQGKASSQEFMEQAKKLSLKLIEDAKEQSNHWSFDGFDLSEFKQTRGKKGSKGKTTGTKVGSCKKCDGDIVDKGTFYGCSNYQSNQYNFTFSKKILGKTISQANAKKLLKDGQTNLIKGFKKGDKTFDAKVELKGDKTQFLFEK
;
A
#
# COMPACT_ATOMS: atom_id res chain seq x y z
N LEU A 1 4.37 28.50 -12.41
CA LEU A 1 3.49 29.34 -11.59
C LEU A 1 3.99 29.39 -10.14
N LEU A 2 4.19 28.24 -9.47
CA LEU A 2 4.67 28.17 -8.08
C LEU A 2 6.02 28.89 -7.86
N GLN A 3 6.93 28.86 -8.85
CA GLN A 3 8.18 29.60 -8.79
C GLN A 3 7.98 31.12 -8.66
N LYS A 4 6.92 31.69 -9.28
CA LYS A 4 6.57 33.12 -9.12
C LYS A 4 6.13 33.46 -7.69
N LYS A 5 5.67 32.48 -6.93
CA LYS A 5 5.30 32.58 -5.50
C LYS A 5 6.47 32.23 -4.54
N GLY A 6 7.69 32.13 -5.04
CA GLY A 6 8.88 31.86 -4.22
C GLY A 6 9.15 30.38 -3.95
N ILE A 7 8.39 29.48 -4.58
CA ILE A 7 8.52 28.03 -4.43
C ILE A 7 9.32 27.51 -5.62
N SER A 8 10.61 27.21 -5.43
CA SER A 8 11.54 26.89 -6.52
C SER A 8 11.70 25.41 -6.82
N ASP A 9 10.93 24.55 -6.18
CA ASP A 9 10.96 23.10 -6.43
C ASP A 9 10.11 22.70 -7.64
N VAL A 10 10.35 21.49 -8.17
CA VAL A 10 9.60 20.92 -9.28
C VAL A 10 8.37 20.20 -8.77
N PHE A 11 7.21 20.61 -9.25
CA PHE A 11 5.92 19.99 -8.98
C PHE A 11 5.39 19.32 -10.24
N SER A 12 4.79 18.15 -10.07
CA SER A 12 4.18 17.41 -11.16
C SER A 12 2.85 16.82 -10.72
N THR A 13 1.90 16.88 -11.64
CA THR A 13 0.59 16.26 -11.51
C THR A 13 0.52 14.99 -12.34
N GLY A 14 -0.47 14.15 -12.08
CA GLY A 14 -0.72 12.95 -12.86
C GLY A 14 -2.08 12.37 -12.57
N ARG A 15 -2.65 11.74 -13.57
CA ARG A 15 -4.02 11.22 -13.58
C ARG A 15 -4.36 10.33 -12.37
N VAL A 16 -3.43 9.51 -11.89
CA VAL A 16 -3.62 8.61 -10.75
C VAL A 16 -2.89 9.11 -9.51
N GLN A 17 -1.66 9.64 -9.67
CA GLN A 17 -0.86 10.10 -8.53
C GLN A 17 -1.52 11.28 -7.79
N THR A 18 -2.16 12.19 -8.51
CA THR A 18 -2.75 13.38 -7.89
C THR A 18 -3.98 13.05 -7.05
N PRO A 19 -4.99 12.28 -7.53
CA PRO A 19 -6.08 11.84 -6.68
C PRO A 19 -5.61 11.00 -5.48
N THR A 20 -4.60 10.14 -5.68
CA THR A 20 -4.01 9.35 -4.57
C THR A 20 -3.40 10.27 -3.51
N LEU A 21 -2.64 11.29 -3.93
CA LEU A 21 -2.08 12.29 -3.02
C LEU A 21 -3.18 13.08 -2.32
N ALA A 22 -4.26 13.46 -3.02
CA ALA A 22 -5.38 14.19 -2.45
C ALA A 22 -6.06 13.43 -1.30
N LEU A 23 -6.22 12.09 -1.42
CA LEU A 23 -6.74 11.25 -0.34
C LEU A 23 -5.84 11.27 0.90
N ILE A 24 -4.52 11.27 0.71
CA ILE A 24 -3.55 11.30 1.82
C ILE A 24 -3.57 12.69 2.48
N VAL A 25 -3.59 13.78 1.69
CA VAL A 25 -3.64 15.15 2.21
C VAL A 25 -4.96 15.40 2.94
N LYS A 26 -6.08 14.90 2.42
CA LYS A 26 -7.37 14.96 3.11
C LYS A 26 -7.29 14.32 4.50
N ARG A 27 -6.69 13.13 4.61
CA ARG A 27 -6.49 12.45 5.89
C ARG A 27 -5.59 13.27 6.85
N GLU A 28 -4.54 13.92 6.34
CA GLU A 28 -3.71 14.82 7.17
C GLU A 28 -4.51 16.01 7.70
N HIS A 29 -5.33 16.63 6.85
CA HIS A 29 -6.20 17.74 7.28
C HIS A 29 -7.24 17.29 8.33
N GLU A 30 -7.84 16.09 8.17
CA GLU A 30 -8.74 15.51 9.16
C GLU A 30 -8.04 15.34 10.52
N ILE A 31 -6.77 14.94 10.52
CA ILE A 31 -5.96 14.74 11.73
C ILE A 31 -5.56 16.10 12.35
N GLU A 32 -5.08 17.04 11.52
CA GLU A 32 -4.58 18.35 11.97
C GLU A 32 -5.70 19.25 12.51
N ASN A 33 -6.90 19.15 11.92
CA ASN A 33 -8.07 19.93 12.34
C ASN A 33 -8.93 19.21 13.39
N PHE A 34 -8.53 18.00 13.79
CA PHE A 34 -9.29 17.23 14.77
C PHE A 34 -9.24 17.89 16.15
N LYS A 35 -10.40 18.13 16.72
CA LYS A 35 -10.55 18.61 18.10
C LYS A 35 -10.90 17.42 18.98
N SER A 36 -10.00 17.11 19.90
CA SER A 36 -10.25 16.04 20.89
C SER A 36 -11.26 16.50 21.93
N GLU A 37 -12.34 15.77 22.06
CA GLU A 37 -13.41 16.02 23.03
C GLU A 37 -13.39 14.94 24.10
N PRO A 38 -13.58 15.30 25.37
CA PRO A 38 -13.73 14.34 26.45
C PRO A 38 -15.06 13.60 26.33
N PHE A 39 -15.08 12.36 26.77
CA PHE A 39 -16.30 11.57 26.93
C PHE A 39 -16.19 10.68 28.17
N TRP A 40 -17.33 10.24 28.66
CA TRP A 40 -17.44 9.34 29.80
C TRP A 40 -18.28 8.13 29.45
N GLU A 41 -17.87 6.97 29.93
CA GLU A 41 -18.60 5.70 29.78
C GLU A 41 -18.91 5.18 31.19
N VAL A 42 -20.12 4.67 31.43
CA VAL A 42 -20.49 4.03 32.68
C VAL A 42 -20.44 2.53 32.50
N LEU A 43 -19.58 1.89 33.28
CA LEU A 43 -19.35 0.43 33.23
C LEU A 43 -19.88 -0.17 34.53
N ALA A 44 -20.75 -1.18 34.40
CA ALA A 44 -21.29 -1.93 35.53
C ALA A 44 -20.79 -3.38 35.52
N THR A 45 -20.60 -3.92 36.71
CA THR A 45 -20.41 -5.36 36.94
C THR A 45 -21.69 -5.89 37.54
N PHE A 46 -22.29 -6.86 36.89
CA PHE A 46 -23.51 -7.52 37.32
C PHE A 46 -23.20 -8.85 37.97
N ASN A 47 -24.00 -9.20 38.97
CA ASN A 47 -23.99 -10.51 39.59
C ASN A 47 -25.42 -11.08 39.55
N MET A 48 -25.63 -12.06 38.70
CA MET A 48 -26.88 -12.82 38.55
C MET A 48 -26.63 -14.21 39.17
N ASP A 49 -26.98 -14.40 40.41
CA ASP A 49 -26.79 -15.69 41.14
C ASP A 49 -25.37 -16.26 40.98
N ASN A 50 -24.35 -15.51 41.37
CA ASN A 50 -22.92 -15.82 41.22
C ASN A 50 -22.37 -15.85 39.77
N LYS A 51 -23.17 -15.53 38.78
CA LYS A 51 -22.72 -15.34 37.38
C LYS A 51 -22.34 -13.86 37.21
N ILE A 52 -21.05 -13.62 36.98
CA ILE A 52 -20.53 -12.25 36.89
C ILE A 52 -20.25 -11.92 35.43
N TYR A 53 -20.71 -10.74 35.01
CA TYR A 53 -20.40 -10.16 33.71
C TYR A 53 -20.39 -8.63 33.74
N HIS A 54 -19.88 -8.00 32.69
CA HIS A 54 -19.73 -6.55 32.60
C HIS A 54 -20.63 -5.99 31.53
N GLY A 55 -21.23 -4.84 31.78
CA GLY A 55 -22.03 -4.11 30.81
C GLY A 55 -21.63 -2.64 30.76
N LYS A 56 -21.87 -2.05 29.61
CA LYS A 56 -21.67 -0.64 29.35
C LYS A 56 -23.02 0.03 29.21
N TRP A 57 -23.22 1.13 29.95
CA TRP A 57 -24.44 1.91 29.81
C TRP A 57 -24.65 2.39 28.38
N HIS A 58 -25.91 2.42 27.94
CA HIS A 58 -26.26 2.73 26.59
C HIS A 58 -27.62 3.43 26.50
N LYS A 59 -27.72 4.43 25.64
CA LYS A 59 -28.97 5.12 25.34
C LYS A 59 -28.99 5.52 23.85
N ASP A 60 -30.09 5.23 23.14
CA ASP A 60 -30.34 5.64 21.75
C ASP A 60 -29.20 5.32 20.76
N GLY A 61 -28.51 4.20 20.95
CA GLY A 61 -27.42 3.78 20.08
C GLY A 61 -26.04 4.27 20.50
N ASP A 62 -25.91 5.05 21.57
CA ASP A 62 -24.63 5.58 22.05
C ASP A 62 -24.33 5.17 23.49
N SER A 63 -23.07 4.82 23.77
CA SER A 63 -22.56 4.52 25.11
C SER A 63 -21.73 5.66 25.69
N ARG A 64 -21.46 6.71 24.93
CA ARG A 64 -20.62 7.82 25.35
C ARG A 64 -21.46 9.02 25.81
N LEU A 65 -21.11 9.52 26.97
CA LEU A 65 -21.67 10.71 27.53
C LEU A 65 -20.71 11.88 27.35
N THR A 66 -21.24 13.03 27.00
CA THR A 66 -20.47 14.30 26.90
C THR A 66 -20.50 15.11 28.22
N ASP A 67 -21.32 14.69 29.16
CA ASP A 67 -21.49 15.33 30.47
C ASP A 67 -21.02 14.40 31.60
N GLU A 68 -19.97 14.79 32.30
CA GLU A 68 -19.40 14.07 33.43
C GLU A 68 -20.36 13.91 34.59
N GLN A 69 -21.13 14.98 34.89
CA GLN A 69 -22.10 14.96 36.00
C GLN A 69 -23.20 13.94 35.73
N MET A 70 -23.65 13.83 34.48
CA MET A 70 -24.64 12.83 34.09
C MET A 70 -24.07 11.41 34.24
N ALA A 71 -22.82 11.16 33.86
CA ALA A 71 -22.18 9.86 34.06
C ALA A 71 -22.10 9.47 35.54
N HIS A 72 -21.75 10.41 36.41
CA HIS A 72 -21.74 10.20 37.87
C HIS A 72 -23.14 10.00 38.46
N LYS A 73 -24.17 10.72 37.97
CA LYS A 73 -25.56 10.49 38.38
C LYS A 73 -26.03 9.08 38.04
N ILE A 74 -25.74 8.60 36.82
CA ILE A 74 -26.09 7.24 36.40
C ILE A 74 -25.34 6.22 37.27
N MET A 75 -24.05 6.42 37.54
CA MET A 75 -23.26 5.55 38.40
C MET A 75 -23.87 5.46 39.80
N GLN A 76 -24.18 6.61 40.42
CA GLN A 76 -24.79 6.65 41.76
C GLN A 76 -26.17 6.00 41.79
N PHE A 77 -26.99 6.24 40.75
CA PHE A 77 -28.31 5.61 40.60
C PHE A 77 -28.23 4.09 40.56
N CYS A 78 -27.25 3.55 39.81
CA CYS A 78 -27.16 2.11 39.61
C CYS A 78 -26.46 1.35 40.74
N LYS A 79 -25.68 2.00 41.59
CA LYS A 79 -24.84 1.35 42.61
C LYS A 79 -25.65 0.50 43.58
N GLY A 80 -25.37 -0.82 43.63
CA GLY A 80 -26.03 -1.75 44.53
C GLY A 80 -27.52 -1.98 44.26
N LYS A 81 -28.02 -1.58 43.08
CA LYS A 81 -29.41 -1.69 42.68
C LYS A 81 -29.72 -3.02 42.02
N ASN A 82 -31.03 -3.33 42.01
CA ASN A 82 -31.52 -4.53 41.30
C ASN A 82 -31.36 -4.36 39.79
N ALA A 83 -31.00 -5.44 39.18
CA ALA A 83 -30.83 -5.55 37.72
C ALA A 83 -31.59 -6.78 37.22
N VAL A 84 -32.16 -6.68 36.04
CA VAL A 84 -32.83 -7.76 35.38
C VAL A 84 -32.34 -7.87 33.90
N ILE A 85 -32.17 -9.06 33.43
CA ILE A 85 -31.86 -9.30 32.02
C ILE A 85 -33.15 -9.08 31.21
N ASP A 86 -33.18 -7.99 30.44
CA ASP A 86 -34.33 -7.62 29.64
C ASP A 86 -34.46 -8.49 28.39
N SER A 87 -33.36 -8.64 27.64
CA SER A 87 -33.31 -9.48 26.45
C SER A 87 -31.91 -10.02 26.21
N ILE A 88 -31.86 -11.16 25.51
CA ILE A 88 -30.63 -11.81 25.05
C ILE A 88 -30.76 -12.07 23.55
N GLU A 89 -29.94 -11.39 22.76
CA GLU A 89 -29.84 -11.60 21.31
C GLU A 89 -28.65 -12.48 21.00
N LYS A 90 -28.86 -13.55 20.23
CA LYS A 90 -27.81 -14.45 19.77
C LYS A 90 -27.76 -14.45 18.25
N GLU A 91 -26.58 -14.20 17.70
CA GLU A 91 -26.35 -14.19 16.26
C GLU A 91 -25.16 -15.09 15.90
N ARG A 92 -25.40 -16.11 15.07
CA ARG A 92 -24.35 -16.94 14.52
C ARG A 92 -23.80 -16.32 13.24
N LYS A 93 -22.48 -16.07 13.21
CA LYS A 93 -21.79 -15.56 12.02
C LYS A 93 -20.80 -16.59 11.49
N GLU A 94 -20.89 -16.82 10.19
CA GLU A 94 -20.00 -17.71 9.46
C GLU A 94 -19.07 -16.90 8.57
N PHE A 95 -17.77 -17.07 8.77
CA PHE A 95 -16.73 -16.38 8.02
C PHE A 95 -16.04 -17.35 7.08
N GLN A 96 -16.26 -17.16 5.79
CA GLN A 96 -15.60 -17.94 4.76
C GLN A 96 -14.10 -17.61 4.71
N ALA A 97 -13.27 -18.59 4.33
CA ALA A 97 -11.84 -18.34 4.11
C ALA A 97 -11.65 -17.22 3.08
N PRO A 98 -10.62 -16.38 3.26
CA PRO A 98 -10.39 -15.29 2.32
C PRO A 98 -10.11 -15.82 0.91
N PHE A 99 -10.40 -14.98 -0.10
CA PHE A 99 -10.09 -15.29 -1.50
C PHE A 99 -8.60 -15.57 -1.70
N LEU A 100 -8.24 -16.29 -2.76
CA LEU A 100 -6.84 -16.42 -3.17
C LEU A 100 -6.24 -15.02 -3.43
N PHE A 101 -4.93 -14.92 -3.40
CA PHE A 101 -4.28 -13.63 -3.55
C PHE A 101 -4.31 -13.13 -4.99
N ASN A 102 -4.70 -11.87 -5.14
CA ASN A 102 -4.22 -11.00 -6.20
C ASN A 102 -3.09 -10.13 -5.65
N LEU A 103 -2.43 -9.34 -6.50
CA LEU A 103 -1.29 -8.54 -6.07
C LEU A 103 -1.64 -7.55 -4.95
N SER A 104 -2.73 -6.80 -5.06
CA SER A 104 -3.14 -5.83 -4.03
C SER A 104 -3.38 -6.49 -2.67
N SER A 105 -4.08 -7.62 -2.64
CA SER A 105 -4.36 -8.32 -1.40
C SER A 105 -3.10 -8.94 -0.78
N LEU A 106 -2.15 -9.42 -1.61
CA LEU A 106 -0.85 -9.88 -1.14
C LEU A 106 -0.03 -8.73 -0.55
N GLN A 107 0.02 -7.60 -1.24
CA GLN A 107 0.73 -6.39 -0.77
C GLN A 107 0.15 -5.86 0.55
N ALA A 108 -1.18 -5.77 0.67
CA ALA A 108 -1.84 -5.32 1.89
C ALA A 108 -1.57 -6.28 3.06
N THR A 109 -1.63 -7.59 2.81
CA THR A 109 -1.37 -8.62 3.84
C THR A 109 0.09 -8.60 4.28
N ALA A 110 1.04 -8.56 3.35
CA ALA A 110 2.48 -8.49 3.65
C ALA A 110 2.84 -7.20 4.41
N ASN A 111 2.20 -6.06 4.05
CA ASN A 111 2.38 -4.82 4.79
C ASN A 111 1.80 -4.90 6.22
N LYS A 112 0.61 -5.49 6.41
CA LYS A 112 0.02 -5.70 7.74
C LYS A 112 0.93 -6.57 8.61
N MET A 113 1.42 -7.70 8.09
CA MET A 113 2.16 -8.71 8.86
C MET A 113 3.65 -8.39 9.03
N PHE A 114 4.31 -7.99 7.95
CA PHE A 114 5.78 -7.86 7.90
C PHE A 114 6.26 -6.42 7.73
N LYS A 115 5.34 -5.46 7.56
CA LYS A 115 5.66 -4.05 7.27
C LYS A 115 6.44 -3.87 5.95
N TYR A 116 6.32 -4.82 5.01
CA TYR A 116 6.90 -4.68 3.69
C TYR A 116 6.13 -3.63 2.89
N SER A 117 6.85 -2.77 2.18
CA SER A 117 6.21 -1.86 1.23
C SER A 117 5.57 -2.65 0.07
N PRO A 118 4.53 -2.12 -0.58
CA PRO A 118 3.93 -2.75 -1.75
C PRO A 118 4.95 -3.06 -2.86
N GLN A 119 5.89 -2.15 -3.09
CA GLN A 119 6.94 -2.33 -4.09
C GLN A 119 7.88 -3.50 -3.70
N LYS A 120 8.30 -3.56 -2.43
CA LYS A 120 9.13 -4.66 -1.93
C LYS A 120 8.42 -6.01 -2.04
N THR A 121 7.14 -6.06 -1.71
CA THR A 121 6.33 -7.28 -1.84
C THR A 121 6.29 -7.76 -3.29
N LEU A 122 6.09 -6.85 -4.25
CA LEU A 122 6.10 -7.17 -5.67
C LEU A 122 7.48 -7.69 -6.13
N GLU A 123 8.56 -7.06 -5.69
CA GLU A 123 9.93 -7.49 -6.03
C GLU A 123 10.23 -8.90 -5.52
N ILE A 124 9.80 -9.22 -4.29
CA ILE A 124 9.97 -10.57 -3.73
C ILE A 124 9.11 -11.57 -4.51
N ALA A 125 7.83 -11.26 -4.75
CA ALA A 125 6.95 -12.13 -5.52
C ALA A 125 7.47 -12.35 -6.96
N GLN A 126 8.05 -11.32 -7.59
CA GLN A 126 8.68 -11.45 -8.90
C GLN A 126 9.88 -12.42 -8.88
N LYS A 127 10.69 -12.41 -7.82
CA LYS A 127 11.79 -13.37 -7.65
C LYS A 127 11.27 -14.79 -7.50
N LEU A 128 10.21 -15.00 -6.72
CA LEU A 128 9.58 -16.31 -6.55
C LEU A 128 8.99 -16.84 -7.87
N TYR A 129 8.39 -15.96 -8.66
CA TYR A 129 7.88 -16.29 -9.99
C TYR A 129 9.01 -16.68 -10.97
N VAL A 130 10.11 -15.93 -11.01
CA VAL A 130 11.27 -16.28 -11.86
C VAL A 130 11.88 -17.62 -11.45
N LYS A 131 11.79 -18.00 -10.19
CA LYS A 131 12.18 -19.34 -9.70
C LYS A 131 11.15 -20.43 -10.07
N GLY A 132 10.02 -20.06 -10.64
CA GLY A 132 8.96 -20.98 -11.05
C GLY A 132 8.10 -21.54 -9.92
N ILE A 133 8.18 -21.01 -8.68
CA ILE A 133 7.51 -21.57 -7.49
C ILE A 133 6.17 -20.92 -7.15
N ILE A 134 5.84 -19.81 -7.79
CA ILE A 134 4.49 -19.20 -7.74
C ILE A 134 4.04 -18.81 -9.15
N SER A 135 2.73 -18.62 -9.33
CA SER A 135 2.14 -18.07 -10.55
C SER A 135 2.51 -16.59 -10.74
N TYR A 136 2.13 -16.01 -11.89
CA TYR A 136 2.47 -14.63 -12.24
C TYR A 136 1.97 -13.61 -11.20
N PRO A 137 2.86 -12.79 -10.60
CA PRO A 137 2.50 -12.01 -9.42
C PRO A 137 1.72 -10.74 -9.71
N ARG A 138 1.67 -10.25 -10.96
CA ARG A 138 0.92 -9.02 -11.30
C ARG A 138 -0.52 -9.32 -11.71
N SER A 139 -1.11 -10.33 -11.08
CA SER A 139 -2.51 -10.70 -11.32
C SER A 139 -3.47 -9.81 -10.56
N ASP A 140 -4.56 -9.44 -11.20
CA ASP A 140 -5.71 -8.73 -10.64
C ASP A 140 -6.81 -9.68 -10.16
N SER A 141 -6.77 -10.94 -10.61
CA SER A 141 -7.73 -11.97 -10.24
C SER A 141 -7.42 -12.61 -8.89
N SER A 142 -8.47 -12.89 -8.13
CA SER A 142 -8.44 -13.74 -6.94
C SER A 142 -9.05 -15.12 -7.20
N TYR A 143 -9.24 -15.47 -8.47
CA TYR A 143 -9.86 -16.70 -8.93
C TYR A 143 -8.89 -17.50 -9.79
N VAL A 144 -9.16 -18.80 -9.87
CA VAL A 144 -8.48 -19.75 -10.77
C VAL A 144 -9.48 -20.37 -11.73
N THR A 145 -8.99 -20.99 -12.79
CA THR A 145 -9.78 -21.83 -13.68
C THR A 145 -9.90 -23.23 -13.10
N LYS A 146 -10.68 -24.09 -13.76
CA LYS A 146 -10.76 -25.51 -13.39
C LYS A 146 -9.45 -26.26 -13.65
N GLU A 147 -8.68 -25.82 -14.63
CA GLU A 147 -7.38 -26.40 -14.96
C GLU A 147 -6.40 -26.24 -13.80
N GLU A 148 -6.21 -25.01 -13.30
CA GLU A 148 -5.34 -24.78 -12.14
C GLU A 148 -5.88 -25.48 -10.88
N ALA A 149 -7.19 -25.46 -10.66
CA ALA A 149 -7.79 -26.14 -9.52
C ALA A 149 -7.61 -27.66 -9.56
N GLY A 150 -7.53 -28.24 -10.76
CA GLY A 150 -7.23 -29.66 -10.98
C GLY A 150 -5.82 -30.07 -10.53
N MET A 151 -4.87 -29.14 -10.55
CA MET A 151 -3.47 -29.38 -10.12
C MET A 151 -3.28 -29.24 -8.59
N PHE A 152 -4.25 -28.70 -7.87
CA PHE A 152 -4.12 -28.46 -6.42
C PHE A 152 -3.90 -29.74 -5.59
N PRO A 153 -4.57 -30.88 -5.84
CA PRO A 153 -4.34 -32.08 -5.07
C PRO A 153 -2.86 -32.51 -5.07
N ASP A 154 -2.21 -32.55 -6.22
CA ASP A 154 -0.81 -32.93 -6.35
C ASP A 154 0.14 -31.92 -5.69
N THR A 155 -0.14 -30.62 -5.88
CA THR A 155 0.62 -29.54 -5.25
C THR A 155 0.49 -29.59 -3.72
N LEU A 156 -0.73 -29.79 -3.20
CA LEU A 156 -1.00 -29.89 -1.76
C LEU A 156 -0.42 -31.16 -1.13
N ALA A 157 -0.41 -32.27 -1.86
CA ALA A 157 0.27 -33.49 -1.41
C ALA A 157 1.77 -33.23 -1.16
N LYS A 158 2.47 -32.58 -2.10
CA LYS A 158 3.87 -32.18 -1.92
C LYS A 158 4.06 -31.19 -0.77
N ILE A 159 3.14 -30.23 -0.60
CA ILE A 159 3.18 -29.26 0.50
C ILE A 159 3.01 -29.96 1.86
N SER A 160 2.20 -31.01 1.95
CA SER A 160 1.95 -31.75 3.20
C SER A 160 3.19 -32.43 3.78
N GLU A 161 4.18 -32.72 2.94
CA GLU A 161 5.45 -33.31 3.34
C GLU A 161 6.40 -32.29 3.99
N LEU A 162 6.17 -31.00 3.76
CA LEU A 162 7.01 -29.93 4.28
C LEU A 162 6.72 -29.68 5.77
N GLY A 163 7.75 -29.69 6.60
CA GLY A 163 7.63 -29.48 8.05
C GLY A 163 6.90 -28.19 8.43
N ALA A 164 7.05 -27.13 7.63
CA ALA A 164 6.39 -25.83 7.85
C ALA A 164 4.86 -25.87 7.73
N PHE A 165 4.28 -26.86 7.05
CA PHE A 165 2.85 -26.93 6.76
C PHE A 165 2.17 -28.22 7.20
N LYS A 166 2.94 -29.22 7.64
CA LYS A 166 2.46 -30.57 8.00
C LYS A 166 1.31 -30.53 9.02
N GLU A 167 1.33 -29.61 9.96
CA GLU A 167 0.30 -29.45 11.00
C GLU A 167 -1.11 -29.11 10.46
N PHE A 168 -1.21 -28.67 9.21
CA PHE A 168 -2.48 -28.31 8.58
C PHE A 168 -3.14 -29.46 7.82
N PHE A 169 -2.50 -30.61 7.76
CA PHE A 169 -3.00 -31.81 7.07
C PHE A 169 -3.42 -32.90 8.06
N PRO A 170 -4.39 -33.76 7.71
CA PRO A 170 -5.13 -33.78 6.43
C PRO A 170 -6.09 -32.60 6.27
N LEU A 171 -6.36 -32.22 5.01
CA LEU A 171 -7.26 -31.10 4.70
C LEU A 171 -8.73 -31.50 4.89
N PRO A 172 -9.57 -30.65 5.54
CA PRO A 172 -11.01 -30.92 5.72
C PRO A 172 -11.81 -30.95 4.43
N ILE A 173 -11.33 -30.27 3.37
CA ILE A 173 -11.92 -30.23 2.04
C ILE A 173 -10.86 -30.69 1.04
N GLU A 174 -11.05 -31.84 0.43
CA GLU A 174 -10.06 -32.43 -0.47
C GLU A 174 -9.91 -31.65 -1.77
N SER A 175 -11.00 -31.10 -2.31
CA SER A 175 -10.99 -30.34 -3.56
C SER A 175 -11.90 -29.13 -3.52
N ILE A 176 -11.42 -28.02 -4.06
CA ILE A 176 -12.20 -26.79 -4.24
C ILE A 176 -12.62 -26.57 -5.71
N MET A 177 -12.44 -27.55 -6.59
CA MET A 177 -12.71 -27.42 -8.03
C MET A 177 -14.13 -26.93 -8.34
N ASN A 178 -15.12 -27.35 -7.56
CA ASN A 178 -16.52 -26.95 -7.73
C ASN A 178 -16.92 -25.74 -6.87
N ASN A 179 -15.99 -25.17 -6.12
CA ASN A 179 -16.27 -24.03 -5.26
C ASN A 179 -16.17 -22.73 -6.06
N LYS A 180 -17.33 -22.17 -6.44
CA LYS A 180 -17.44 -20.90 -7.21
C LYS A 180 -16.80 -19.69 -6.54
N ARG A 181 -16.47 -19.77 -5.25
CA ARG A 181 -15.73 -18.75 -4.52
C ARG A 181 -14.29 -18.63 -4.99
N TYR A 182 -13.68 -19.72 -5.42
CA TYR A 182 -12.28 -19.78 -5.82
C TYR A 182 -12.11 -20.09 -7.30
N VAL A 183 -13.00 -20.90 -7.86
CA VAL A 183 -12.95 -21.36 -9.25
C VAL A 183 -14.02 -20.66 -10.06
N ASN A 184 -13.60 -19.69 -10.89
CA ASN A 184 -14.52 -18.92 -11.73
C ASN A 184 -13.79 -18.36 -12.96
N GLU A 185 -13.84 -19.07 -14.06
CA GLU A 185 -13.19 -18.74 -15.32
C GLU A 185 -13.59 -17.35 -15.85
N LYS A 186 -14.86 -16.95 -15.67
CA LYS A 186 -15.35 -15.63 -16.12
C LYS A 186 -14.71 -14.45 -15.35
N LYS A 187 -14.08 -14.70 -14.21
CA LYS A 187 -13.40 -13.72 -13.37
C LYS A 187 -11.87 -13.83 -13.43
N VAL A 188 -11.38 -14.74 -14.24
CA VAL A 188 -9.96 -14.79 -14.64
C VAL A 188 -9.86 -14.00 -15.94
N THR A 189 -9.08 -12.93 -15.91
CA THR A 189 -8.83 -12.08 -17.09
C THR A 189 -7.57 -12.59 -17.81
N ASP A 190 -6.48 -11.83 -17.78
CA ASP A 190 -5.21 -12.23 -18.40
C ASP A 190 -4.45 -13.26 -17.55
N HIS A 191 -4.63 -13.20 -16.23
CA HIS A 191 -3.92 -14.04 -15.27
C HIS A 191 -4.85 -14.48 -14.13
N TYR A 192 -4.66 -15.72 -13.66
CA TYR A 192 -5.34 -16.24 -12.47
C TYR A 192 -4.65 -15.80 -11.17
N ALA A 193 -5.21 -16.14 -10.04
CA ALA A 193 -4.73 -15.78 -8.72
C ALA A 193 -3.26 -16.19 -8.48
N ILE A 194 -2.60 -15.51 -7.53
CA ILE A 194 -1.25 -15.84 -7.10
C ILE A 194 -1.32 -17.08 -6.21
N ILE A 195 -0.81 -18.19 -6.72
CA ILE A 195 -0.82 -19.52 -6.10
C ILE A 195 0.58 -20.16 -6.17
N PRO A 196 0.89 -21.12 -5.30
CA PRO A 196 2.09 -21.95 -5.47
C PRO A 196 1.93 -22.82 -6.72
N THR A 197 3.04 -23.12 -7.39
CA THR A 197 3.10 -24.04 -8.52
C THR A 197 3.43 -25.46 -8.06
N GLU A 198 3.51 -26.38 -9.00
CA GLU A 198 3.95 -27.76 -8.76
C GLU A 198 5.42 -27.87 -8.27
N GLN A 199 6.22 -26.81 -8.51
CA GLN A 199 7.60 -26.71 -8.01
C GLN A 199 7.62 -26.30 -6.53
N VAL A 200 7.04 -27.13 -5.67
CA VAL A 200 6.99 -26.89 -4.23
C VAL A 200 8.39 -26.83 -3.64
N THR A 201 8.66 -25.80 -2.86
CA THR A 201 9.97 -25.57 -2.25
C THR A 201 9.82 -25.35 -0.74
N ASP A 202 10.74 -25.90 0.05
CA ASP A 202 10.75 -25.72 1.50
C ASP A 202 11.08 -24.25 1.85
N PRO A 203 10.20 -23.54 2.59
CA PRO A 203 10.46 -22.19 3.05
C PRO A 203 11.76 -22.03 3.86
N ALA A 204 12.21 -23.08 4.54
CA ALA A 204 13.46 -23.06 5.29
C ALA A 204 14.71 -22.90 4.41
N LYS A 205 14.60 -23.22 3.12
CA LYS A 205 15.69 -23.08 2.12
C LYS A 205 15.68 -21.73 1.40
N MET A 206 14.76 -20.82 1.77
CA MET A 206 14.60 -19.50 1.19
C MET A 206 15.22 -18.41 2.07
N SER A 207 15.45 -17.23 1.53
CA SER A 207 15.69 -16.04 2.35
C SER A 207 14.46 -15.75 3.23
N GLY A 208 14.65 -15.14 4.40
CA GLY A 208 13.52 -14.85 5.30
C GLY A 208 12.39 -14.03 4.64
N GLU A 209 12.72 -13.13 3.73
CA GLU A 209 11.74 -12.33 2.99
C GLU A 209 10.95 -13.18 1.96
N GLU A 210 11.65 -14.03 1.22
CA GLU A 210 11.02 -14.96 0.28
C GLU A 210 10.17 -15.98 1.01
N SER A 211 10.67 -16.55 2.10
CA SER A 211 9.96 -17.48 2.98
C SER A 211 8.64 -16.87 3.49
N ASN A 212 8.67 -15.61 3.94
CA ASN A 212 7.49 -14.91 4.42
C ASN A 212 6.41 -14.80 3.34
N ILE A 213 6.76 -14.35 2.12
CA ILE A 213 5.79 -14.16 1.04
C ILE A 213 5.30 -15.51 0.52
N TYR A 214 6.19 -16.48 0.32
CA TYR A 214 5.80 -17.82 -0.11
C TYR A 214 4.86 -18.50 0.88
N THR A 215 5.18 -18.43 2.18
CA THR A 215 4.33 -18.96 3.25
C THR A 215 2.94 -18.34 3.26
N LEU A 216 2.81 -17.02 3.04
CA LEU A 216 1.50 -16.38 2.90
C LEU A 216 0.68 -16.99 1.76
N ILE A 217 1.31 -17.18 0.60
CA ILE A 217 0.65 -17.70 -0.60
C ILE A 217 0.22 -19.16 -0.38
N VAL A 218 1.10 -20.00 0.16
CA VAL A 218 0.81 -21.40 0.47
C VAL A 218 -0.31 -21.51 1.52
N LYS A 219 -0.21 -20.79 2.63
CA LYS A 219 -1.24 -20.79 3.67
C LYS A 219 -2.59 -20.30 3.15
N ARG A 220 -2.62 -19.38 2.19
CA ARG A 220 -3.86 -18.92 1.56
C ARG A 220 -4.54 -20.03 0.76
N LEU A 221 -3.78 -20.84 0.02
CA LEU A 221 -4.29 -22.00 -0.70
C LEU A 221 -4.78 -23.08 0.27
N ILE A 222 -4.00 -23.41 1.31
CA ILE A 222 -4.40 -24.36 2.35
C ILE A 222 -5.71 -23.91 3.02
N ALA A 223 -5.81 -22.63 3.40
CA ALA A 223 -7.01 -22.07 4.04
C ALA A 223 -8.28 -22.17 3.17
N ALA A 224 -8.14 -22.12 1.84
CA ALA A 224 -9.26 -22.33 0.91
C ALA A 224 -9.85 -23.75 0.99
N HIS A 225 -9.07 -24.72 1.51
CA HIS A 225 -9.48 -26.10 1.72
C HIS A 225 -9.95 -26.38 3.17
N TYR A 226 -10.21 -25.33 3.94
CA TYR A 226 -10.77 -25.41 5.27
C TYR A 226 -12.24 -24.95 5.30
N LYS A 227 -12.97 -25.44 6.30
CA LYS A 227 -14.34 -25.00 6.58
C LYS A 227 -14.35 -23.53 7.03
N GLN A 228 -15.50 -22.87 6.98
CA GLN A 228 -15.68 -21.54 7.53
C GLN A 228 -15.34 -21.48 9.02
N ALA A 229 -14.95 -20.32 9.50
CA ALA A 229 -14.91 -20.03 10.92
C ALA A 229 -16.32 -19.63 11.38
N ILE A 230 -16.74 -20.15 12.54
CA ILE A 230 -18.09 -19.90 13.08
C ILE A 230 -17.94 -19.28 14.45
N PHE A 231 -18.63 -18.17 14.66
CA PHE A 231 -18.71 -17.49 15.95
C PHE A 231 -20.16 -17.24 16.33
N ASP A 232 -20.46 -17.47 17.60
CA ASP A 232 -21.72 -17.03 18.19
C ASP A 232 -21.46 -15.70 18.93
N TYR A 233 -22.18 -14.68 18.54
CA TYR A 233 -22.20 -13.37 19.17
C TYR A 233 -23.44 -13.30 20.06
N THR A 234 -23.23 -12.93 21.31
CA THR A 234 -24.31 -12.72 22.29
C THR A 234 -24.33 -11.27 22.72
N THR A 235 -25.46 -10.64 22.62
CA THR A 235 -25.71 -9.29 23.17
C THR A 235 -26.76 -9.40 24.26
N ILE A 236 -26.42 -8.95 25.46
CA ILE A 236 -27.32 -8.94 26.62
C ILE A 236 -27.70 -7.52 26.94
N HIS A 237 -28.98 -7.26 27.04
CA HIS A 237 -29.54 -6.01 27.53
C HIS A 237 -29.93 -6.21 28.99
N THR A 238 -29.28 -5.48 29.89
CA THR A 238 -29.55 -5.52 31.31
C THR A 238 -30.16 -4.18 31.76
N LEU A 239 -31.30 -4.27 32.40
CA LEU A 239 -32.06 -3.11 32.85
C LEU A 239 -31.90 -2.97 34.37
N VAL A 240 -31.43 -1.81 34.82
CA VAL A 240 -31.29 -1.47 36.25
C VAL A 240 -32.44 -0.60 36.67
N GLU A 241 -33.21 -1.05 37.71
CA GLU A 241 -34.38 -0.37 38.24
C GLU A 241 -35.39 0.10 37.18
N GLY A 242 -35.52 -0.67 36.07
CA GLY A 242 -36.42 -0.34 34.99
C GLY A 242 -36.09 0.94 34.19
N ARG A 243 -34.89 1.53 34.34
CA ARG A 243 -34.56 2.86 33.79
C ARG A 243 -33.22 2.95 33.09
N ALA A 244 -32.18 2.30 33.58
CA ALA A 244 -30.85 2.39 33.02
C ALA A 244 -30.49 1.10 32.27
N THR A 245 -30.30 1.20 30.96
CA THR A 245 -29.96 0.05 30.11
C THR A 245 -28.45 -0.08 29.97
N PHE A 246 -27.96 -1.29 30.14
CA PHE A 246 -26.56 -1.68 29.89
C PHE A 246 -26.50 -2.76 28.82
N ILE A 247 -25.50 -2.69 27.97
CA ILE A 247 -25.23 -3.67 26.94
C ILE A 247 -23.94 -4.42 27.29
N SER A 248 -24.01 -5.74 27.24
CA SER A 248 -22.87 -6.66 27.38
C SER A 248 -22.73 -7.48 26.11
N LYS A 249 -21.52 -7.61 25.61
CA LYS A 249 -21.23 -8.35 24.38
C LYS A 249 -20.33 -9.53 24.68
N GLY A 250 -20.67 -10.66 24.11
CA GLY A 250 -19.86 -11.87 24.14
C GLY A 250 -19.59 -12.41 22.74
N LYS A 251 -18.49 -13.14 22.62
CA LYS A 251 -18.09 -13.81 21.38
C LYS A 251 -17.50 -15.15 21.71
N GLU A 252 -18.11 -16.19 21.23
CA GLU A 252 -17.65 -17.55 21.40
C GLU A 252 -17.24 -18.13 20.03
N GLN A 253 -16.06 -18.71 19.93
CA GLN A 253 -15.59 -19.39 18.72
C GLN A 253 -16.09 -20.83 18.72
N ILE A 254 -17.12 -21.11 17.92
CA ILE A 254 -17.72 -22.44 17.77
C ILE A 254 -16.88 -23.34 16.85
N GLN A 255 -16.35 -22.77 15.77
CA GLN A 255 -15.49 -23.46 14.82
C GLN A 255 -14.34 -22.58 14.37
N GLU A 256 -13.12 -23.02 14.58
CA GLU A 256 -11.92 -22.27 14.17
C GLU A 256 -11.79 -22.21 12.64
N GLY A 257 -12.06 -23.32 11.96
CA GLY A 257 -12.00 -23.42 10.51
C GLY A 257 -10.66 -22.96 9.92
N TRP A 258 -10.72 -22.23 8.84
CA TRP A 258 -9.53 -21.69 8.13
C TRP A 258 -8.63 -20.77 8.97
N ARG A 259 -9.15 -20.24 10.07
CA ARG A 259 -8.39 -19.33 10.94
C ARG A 259 -7.18 -20.02 11.57
N LYS A 260 -7.29 -21.33 11.85
CA LYS A 260 -6.17 -22.17 12.29
C LYS A 260 -4.95 -22.02 11.38
N VAL A 261 -5.16 -21.99 10.07
CA VAL A 261 -4.08 -21.92 9.07
C VAL A 261 -3.43 -20.54 9.03
N ILE A 262 -4.24 -19.48 9.08
CA ILE A 262 -3.75 -18.09 8.86
C ILE A 262 -3.21 -17.50 10.17
N TYR A 263 -3.89 -17.69 11.29
CA TYR A 263 -3.53 -17.04 12.55
C TYR A 263 -2.82 -18.00 13.53
N GLY A 264 -2.98 -19.32 13.35
CA GLY A 264 -2.42 -20.30 14.28
C GLY A 264 -2.96 -20.08 15.70
N LYS A 265 -2.09 -20.22 16.70
CA LYS A 265 -2.44 -20.00 18.12
C LYS A 265 -2.48 -18.52 18.53
N GLN A 266 -2.22 -17.59 17.61
CA GLN A 266 -2.28 -16.16 17.94
C GLN A 266 -3.74 -15.69 18.03
N LYS A 267 -4.11 -15.14 19.18
CA LYS A 267 -5.39 -14.42 19.31
C LYS A 267 -5.38 -13.24 18.33
N GLU A 268 -6.48 -13.03 17.66
CA GLU A 268 -6.66 -11.87 16.77
C GLU A 268 -6.46 -10.58 17.60
N LYS A 269 -5.53 -9.72 17.17
CA LYS A 269 -5.27 -8.45 17.86
C LYS A 269 -6.39 -7.41 17.68
N ASP A 270 -7.37 -7.72 16.85
CA ASP A 270 -8.52 -6.86 16.52
C ASP A 270 -9.79 -7.29 17.28
N ALA A 271 -9.68 -7.99 18.45
CA ALA A 271 -10.82 -8.24 19.32
C ALA A 271 -11.38 -6.90 19.82
N ASP A 272 -12.68 -6.74 19.75
CA ASP A 272 -13.38 -5.58 20.33
C ASP A 272 -13.07 -5.58 21.84
N GLU A 273 -12.61 -4.45 22.39
CA GLU A 273 -12.29 -4.34 23.82
C GLU A 273 -13.52 -4.62 24.71
N ASP A 274 -14.71 -4.53 24.15
CA ASP A 274 -15.98 -4.77 24.84
C ASP A 274 -16.44 -6.25 24.79
N GLU A 275 -15.76 -7.13 24.01
CA GLU A 275 -16.08 -8.55 23.95
C GLU A 275 -15.51 -9.29 25.15
N GLN A 276 -16.34 -10.08 25.83
CA GLN A 276 -15.99 -10.88 26.99
C GLN A 276 -16.54 -12.31 26.90
N ASP A 277 -16.03 -13.21 27.73
CA ASP A 277 -16.65 -14.51 27.91
C ASP A 277 -17.89 -14.33 28.84
N LEU A 278 -19.08 -14.51 28.28
CA LEU A 278 -20.32 -14.38 29.01
C LEU A 278 -20.72 -15.70 29.66
N PRO A 279 -21.17 -15.68 30.93
CA PRO A 279 -21.76 -16.87 31.56
C PRO A 279 -23.09 -17.22 30.88
N SER A 280 -23.57 -18.45 31.10
CA SER A 280 -24.91 -18.84 30.64
C SER A 280 -25.97 -18.10 31.45
N LEU A 281 -26.75 -17.26 30.79
CA LEU A 281 -27.77 -16.39 31.38
C LEU A 281 -29.11 -16.60 30.66
N GLU A 282 -30.21 -16.29 31.36
CA GLU A 282 -31.55 -16.39 30.83
C GLU A 282 -32.27 -15.03 30.87
N GLU A 283 -33.21 -14.83 29.97
CA GLU A 283 -34.05 -13.62 30.00
C GLU A 283 -34.90 -13.59 31.30
N LYS A 284 -35.07 -12.39 31.84
CA LYS A 284 -35.75 -12.13 33.13
C LYS A 284 -35.02 -12.67 34.34
N GLU A 285 -33.78 -13.16 34.20
CA GLU A 285 -32.94 -13.47 35.34
C GLU A 285 -32.63 -12.19 36.14
N GLU A 286 -32.83 -12.24 37.45
CA GLU A 286 -32.66 -11.12 38.36
C GLU A 286 -31.33 -11.21 39.09
N GLY A 287 -30.76 -10.06 39.43
CA GLY A 287 -29.53 -9.94 40.18
C GLY A 287 -29.29 -8.50 40.67
N ILE A 288 -28.05 -8.20 40.92
CA ILE A 288 -27.66 -6.87 41.43
C ILE A 288 -26.50 -6.28 40.66
N VAL A 289 -26.43 -4.98 40.70
CA VAL A 289 -25.22 -4.24 40.30
C VAL A 289 -24.19 -4.36 41.41
N GLN A 290 -23.21 -5.20 41.23
CA GLN A 290 -22.14 -5.47 42.21
C GLN A 290 -21.16 -4.30 42.30
N ASP A 291 -20.80 -3.73 41.16
CA ASP A 291 -19.91 -2.56 41.06
C ASP A 291 -20.29 -1.71 39.83
N VAL A 292 -20.04 -0.42 39.93
CA VAL A 292 -20.22 0.50 38.81
C VAL A 292 -19.20 1.62 38.88
N LYS A 293 -18.59 1.94 37.73
CA LYS A 293 -17.55 2.96 37.62
C LYS A 293 -17.70 3.81 36.37
N VAL A 294 -17.24 5.05 36.46
CA VAL A 294 -17.12 5.95 35.32
C VAL A 294 -15.70 5.83 34.74
N LYS A 295 -15.61 5.53 33.46
CA LYS A 295 -14.37 5.54 32.68
C LYS A 295 -14.37 6.82 31.85
N ASN A 296 -13.35 7.65 32.01
CA ASN A 296 -13.14 8.82 31.14
C ASN A 296 -12.29 8.47 29.95
N GLY A 297 -12.55 9.12 28.82
CA GLY A 297 -11.80 8.98 27.58
C GLY A 297 -11.73 10.30 26.83
N LYS A 298 -10.98 10.31 25.76
CA LYS A 298 -10.94 11.42 24.79
C LYS A 298 -11.05 10.84 23.39
N THR A 299 -11.85 11.49 22.56
CA THR A 299 -11.92 11.13 21.14
C THR A 299 -10.55 11.25 20.50
N GLN A 300 -10.25 10.34 19.57
CA GLN A 300 -8.97 10.26 18.89
C GLN A 300 -9.12 10.61 17.41
N PRO A 301 -8.14 11.28 16.80
CA PRO A 301 -8.16 11.54 15.37
C PRO A 301 -8.12 10.22 14.57
N PRO A 302 -8.61 10.25 13.34
CA PRO A 302 -8.50 9.07 12.46
C PRO A 302 -7.03 8.68 12.27
N LYS A 303 -6.75 7.39 12.23
CA LYS A 303 -5.38 6.90 12.01
C LYS A 303 -4.92 7.20 10.58
N ARG A 304 -3.63 7.51 10.42
CA ARG A 304 -3.00 7.60 9.10
C ARG A 304 -3.03 6.25 8.40
N TYR A 305 -3.09 6.30 7.09
CA TYR A 305 -3.02 5.07 6.29
C TYR A 305 -1.64 4.43 6.39
N THR A 306 -1.60 3.10 6.40
CA THR A 306 -0.39 2.35 6.05
C THR A 306 -0.28 2.24 4.54
N GLU A 307 0.91 1.89 4.01
CA GLU A 307 1.05 1.66 2.56
C GLU A 307 0.12 0.54 2.06
N GLY A 308 -0.11 -0.50 2.87
CA GLY A 308 -1.04 -1.58 2.54
C GLY A 308 -2.51 -1.13 2.51
N GLN A 309 -2.91 -0.28 3.47
CA GLN A 309 -4.24 0.33 3.46
C GLN A 309 -4.42 1.29 2.28
N LEU A 310 -3.36 2.00 1.88
CA LEU A 310 -3.40 2.88 0.71
C LEU A 310 -3.64 2.09 -0.59
N ILE A 311 -3.01 0.93 -0.77
CA ILE A 311 -3.31 0.01 -1.89
C ILE A 311 -4.81 -0.35 -1.92
N THR A 312 -5.37 -0.71 -0.77
CA THR A 312 -6.79 -1.04 -0.66
C THR A 312 -7.68 0.18 -0.96
N LEU A 313 -7.33 1.35 -0.43
CA LEU A 313 -8.05 2.60 -0.67
C LEU A 313 -8.04 2.97 -2.16
N MET A 314 -6.90 2.87 -2.83
CA MET A 314 -6.80 3.10 -4.29
C MET A 314 -7.70 2.14 -5.06
N LYS A 315 -7.73 0.86 -4.68
CA LYS A 315 -8.60 -0.15 -5.32
C LYS A 315 -10.09 0.15 -5.11
N THR A 316 -10.46 0.70 -3.96
CA THR A 316 -11.87 0.95 -3.58
C THR A 316 -12.27 2.42 -3.70
N ALA A 317 -11.43 3.29 -4.24
CA ALA A 317 -11.67 4.73 -4.30
C ALA A 317 -13.01 5.11 -4.95
N GLY A 318 -13.48 4.30 -5.90
CA GLY A 318 -14.78 4.50 -6.54
C GLY A 318 -16.00 4.28 -5.65
N LYS A 319 -15.87 3.57 -4.53
CA LYS A 319 -17.03 3.29 -3.65
C LYS A 319 -17.52 4.50 -2.86
N HIS A 320 -16.77 5.59 -2.87
CA HIS A 320 -17.06 6.81 -2.12
C HIS A 320 -17.52 7.96 -3.04
N LEU A 321 -17.89 7.66 -4.28
CA LEU A 321 -18.44 8.66 -5.20
C LEU A 321 -19.95 8.75 -5.03
N ASP A 322 -20.48 9.95 -5.16
CA ASP A 322 -21.93 10.21 -5.08
C ASP A 322 -22.68 9.73 -6.33
N ASP A 323 -21.97 9.52 -7.45
CA ASP A 323 -22.53 9.07 -8.73
C ASP A 323 -22.43 7.53 -8.86
N ASN A 324 -23.57 6.86 -8.82
CA ASN A 324 -23.70 5.40 -8.92
C ASN A 324 -23.16 4.81 -10.24
N GLU A 325 -23.21 5.57 -11.35
CA GLU A 325 -22.66 5.14 -12.64
C GLU A 325 -21.14 5.16 -12.62
N LEU A 326 -20.54 6.23 -12.09
CA LEU A 326 -19.09 6.33 -11.92
C LEU A 326 -18.57 5.32 -10.90
N VAL A 327 -19.32 5.01 -9.84
CA VAL A 327 -19.02 3.91 -8.90
C VAL A 327 -18.90 2.58 -9.64
N LYS A 328 -19.86 2.27 -10.52
CA LYS A 328 -19.83 1.04 -11.33
C LYS A 328 -18.62 0.99 -12.26
N VAL A 329 -18.29 2.12 -12.88
CA VAL A 329 -17.12 2.22 -13.78
C VAL A 329 -15.82 1.99 -13.00
N LEU A 330 -15.57 2.72 -11.92
CA LEU A 330 -14.36 2.54 -11.12
C LEU A 330 -14.28 1.15 -10.48
N THR A 331 -15.40 0.53 -10.16
CA THR A 331 -15.42 -0.86 -9.70
C THR A 331 -15.00 -1.83 -10.81
N LYS A 332 -15.43 -1.60 -12.05
CA LYS A 332 -15.02 -2.40 -13.21
C LYS A 332 -13.56 -2.16 -13.60
N THR A 333 -13.10 -0.92 -13.51
CA THR A 333 -11.73 -0.52 -13.86
C THR A 333 -10.75 -0.63 -12.69
N GLN A 334 -11.16 -1.29 -11.61
CA GLN A 334 -10.33 -1.59 -10.44
C GLN A 334 -9.85 -0.35 -9.63
N GLY A 335 -10.56 0.77 -9.69
CA GLY A 335 -10.27 1.97 -8.90
C GLY A 335 -9.15 2.84 -9.46
N LEU A 336 -8.34 3.43 -8.59
CA LEU A 336 -7.21 4.28 -8.96
C LEU A 336 -5.98 3.44 -9.32
N GLY A 337 -5.64 3.41 -10.60
CA GLY A 337 -4.55 2.61 -11.15
C GLY A 337 -4.86 1.10 -11.17
N THR A 338 -4.05 0.37 -11.89
CA THR A 338 -4.16 -1.10 -12.01
C THR A 338 -3.36 -1.80 -10.91
N GLU A 339 -3.58 -3.10 -10.73
CA GLU A 339 -2.79 -3.92 -9.79
C GLU A 339 -1.28 -3.75 -10.03
N ALA A 340 -0.84 -3.73 -11.29
CA ALA A 340 0.57 -3.61 -11.64
C ALA A 340 1.17 -2.21 -11.35
N THR A 341 0.37 -1.16 -11.27
CA THR A 341 0.85 0.23 -11.23
C THR A 341 0.76 0.90 -9.85
N ARG A 342 -0.15 0.45 -8.95
CA ARG A 342 -0.39 1.11 -7.65
C ARG A 342 0.87 1.25 -6.80
N ALA A 343 1.65 0.18 -6.66
CA ALA A 343 2.90 0.22 -5.89
C ALA A 343 3.90 1.23 -6.47
N GLY A 344 4.02 1.28 -7.80
CA GLY A 344 4.86 2.25 -8.51
C GLY A 344 4.40 3.69 -8.29
N ILE A 345 3.08 3.94 -8.27
CA ILE A 345 2.51 5.28 -7.99
C ILE A 345 2.87 5.73 -6.57
N ILE A 346 2.72 4.87 -5.57
CA ILE A 346 3.11 5.17 -4.18
C ILE A 346 4.61 5.47 -4.11
N SER A 347 5.44 4.68 -4.79
CA SER A 347 6.89 4.92 -4.86
C SER A 347 7.20 6.28 -5.51
N VAL A 348 6.55 6.64 -6.61
CA VAL A 348 6.72 7.94 -7.28
C VAL A 348 6.34 9.10 -6.35
N LEU A 349 5.23 8.99 -5.61
CA LEU A 349 4.84 10.02 -4.64
C LEU A 349 5.90 10.20 -3.54
N ARG A 350 6.48 9.11 -3.05
CA ARG A 350 7.56 9.12 -2.05
C ARG A 350 8.86 9.69 -2.63
N ASP A 351 9.30 9.23 -3.80
CA ASP A 351 10.56 9.64 -4.44
C ASP A 351 10.53 11.13 -4.81
N ARG A 352 9.35 11.65 -5.18
CA ARG A 352 9.12 13.08 -5.41
C ARG A 352 8.90 13.89 -4.13
N LYS A 353 9.00 13.23 -2.97
CA LYS A 353 8.82 13.85 -1.65
C LYS A 353 7.45 14.49 -1.43
N TYR A 354 6.40 13.99 -2.05
CA TYR A 354 5.03 14.39 -1.75
C TYR A 354 4.49 13.71 -0.50
N ILE A 355 4.99 12.50 -0.25
CA ILE A 355 4.68 11.71 0.95
C ILE A 355 5.96 11.18 1.58
N GLU A 356 5.88 10.87 2.87
CA GLU A 356 6.90 10.12 3.59
C GLU A 356 6.26 8.96 4.36
N VAL A 357 7.05 7.91 4.61
CA VAL A 357 6.61 6.74 5.37
C VAL A 357 7.46 6.61 6.63
N LYS A 358 6.81 6.73 7.80
CA LYS A 358 7.44 6.58 9.11
C LYS A 358 6.68 5.54 9.93
N LYS A 359 7.37 4.54 10.47
CA LYS A 359 6.75 3.47 11.27
C LYS A 359 5.53 2.83 10.57
N ASN A 360 5.65 2.59 9.27
CA ASN A 360 4.59 2.04 8.40
C ASN A 360 3.36 2.93 8.25
N GLN A 361 3.43 4.22 8.60
CA GLN A 361 2.37 5.20 8.38
C GLN A 361 2.77 6.20 7.30
N VAL A 362 1.81 6.54 6.44
CA VAL A 362 1.99 7.47 5.32
C VAL A 362 1.59 8.87 5.76
N PHE A 363 2.50 9.82 5.61
CA PHE A 363 2.32 11.24 5.92
C PHE A 363 2.35 12.05 4.63
N ALA A 364 1.48 13.04 4.49
CA ALA A 364 1.66 14.07 3.49
C ALA A 364 2.76 15.04 3.94
N THR A 365 3.70 15.35 3.06
CA THR A 365 4.71 16.40 3.31
C THR A 365 4.15 17.78 3.00
N ASN A 366 4.86 18.85 3.42
CA ASN A 366 4.53 20.22 3.00
C ASN A 366 4.46 20.34 1.48
N LYS A 367 5.35 19.68 0.75
CA LYS A 367 5.32 19.65 -0.72
C LYS A 367 4.04 19.03 -1.26
N GLY A 368 3.59 17.93 -0.68
CA GLY A 368 2.33 17.29 -1.05
C GLY A 368 1.12 18.18 -0.79
N LYS A 369 1.06 18.80 0.39
CA LYS A 369 -0.01 19.71 0.79
C LYS A 369 -0.06 20.95 -0.11
N VAL A 370 1.09 21.58 -0.38
CA VAL A 370 1.21 22.74 -1.28
C VAL A 370 0.71 22.38 -2.68
N LEU A 371 1.05 21.19 -3.22
CA LEU A 371 0.55 20.77 -4.52
C LEU A 371 -0.98 20.67 -4.55
N ILE A 372 -1.56 19.97 -3.58
CA ILE A 372 -3.03 19.78 -3.54
C ILE A 372 -3.75 21.10 -3.30
N GLN A 373 -3.23 21.98 -2.46
CA GLN A 373 -3.80 23.33 -2.28
C GLN A 373 -3.72 24.17 -3.55
N SER A 374 -2.61 24.10 -4.29
CA SER A 374 -2.46 24.80 -5.56
C SER A 374 -3.39 24.31 -6.65
N ILE A 375 -3.72 23.01 -6.64
CA ILE A 375 -4.67 22.41 -7.58
C ILE A 375 -6.11 22.75 -7.17
N GLY A 376 -6.36 22.92 -5.87
CA GLY A 376 -7.69 23.20 -5.33
C GLY A 376 -8.70 22.10 -5.66
N PRO A 377 -10.00 22.42 -5.73
CA PRO A 377 -11.07 21.47 -6.07
C PRO A 377 -11.09 21.14 -7.58
N SER A 378 -9.91 21.02 -8.19
CA SER A 378 -9.78 20.70 -9.60
C SER A 378 -10.12 19.22 -9.85
N ILE A 379 -10.62 18.95 -11.02
CA ILE A 379 -10.89 17.61 -11.55
C ILE A 379 -9.65 16.69 -11.51
N LEU A 380 -8.43 17.26 -11.47
CA LEU A 380 -7.18 16.51 -11.32
C LEU A 380 -7.02 15.84 -9.94
N ALA A 381 -7.66 16.38 -8.91
CA ALA A 381 -7.62 15.84 -7.57
C ALA A 381 -8.72 14.79 -7.32
N SER A 382 -9.64 14.63 -8.27
CA SER A 382 -10.87 13.86 -8.14
C SER A 382 -10.75 12.48 -8.80
N PRO A 383 -11.22 11.41 -8.15
CA PRO A 383 -11.33 10.08 -8.75
C PRO A 383 -12.33 10.02 -9.91
N GLU A 384 -13.32 10.93 -10.00
CA GLU A 384 -14.36 10.96 -11.04
C GLU A 384 -13.77 11.14 -12.43
N MET A 385 -12.74 11.97 -12.56
CA MET A 385 -12.05 12.13 -13.84
C MET A 385 -11.47 10.81 -14.33
N MET A 386 -10.86 10.05 -13.41
CA MET A 386 -10.34 8.73 -13.72
C MET A 386 -11.44 7.79 -14.22
N ALA A 387 -12.59 7.78 -13.53
CA ALA A 387 -13.72 6.96 -13.91
C ALA A 387 -14.18 7.27 -15.36
N LYS A 388 -14.39 8.55 -15.66
CA LYS A 388 -14.83 8.99 -17.00
C LYS A 388 -13.81 8.64 -18.09
N TRP A 389 -12.53 8.77 -17.79
CA TRP A 389 -11.47 8.45 -18.77
C TRP A 389 -11.38 6.94 -19.00
N GLU A 390 -11.42 6.13 -17.94
CA GLU A 390 -11.40 4.68 -18.08
C GLU A 390 -12.65 4.16 -18.80
N GLN A 391 -13.81 4.74 -18.53
CA GLN A 391 -15.03 4.45 -19.29
C GLN A 391 -14.84 4.72 -20.78
N ARG A 392 -14.30 5.90 -21.12
CA ARG A 392 -14.10 6.28 -22.53
C ARG A 392 -13.06 5.38 -23.21
N LEU A 393 -11.97 5.03 -22.52
CA LEU A 393 -10.99 4.09 -23.03
C LEU A 393 -11.59 2.70 -23.27
N HIS A 394 -12.46 2.24 -22.36
CA HIS A 394 -13.18 0.98 -22.53
C HIS A 394 -14.12 1.00 -23.73
N GLU A 395 -14.87 2.09 -23.94
CA GLU A 395 -15.73 2.30 -25.11
C GLU A 395 -14.92 2.29 -26.42
N ILE A 396 -13.73 2.91 -26.42
CA ILE A 396 -12.79 2.87 -27.57
C ILE A 396 -12.36 1.44 -27.85
N GLY A 397 -11.97 0.70 -26.81
CA GLY A 397 -11.57 -0.72 -26.95
C GLY A 397 -12.69 -1.62 -27.49
N GLN A 398 -13.95 -1.23 -27.29
CA GLN A 398 -15.13 -1.92 -27.85
C GLN A 398 -15.54 -1.38 -29.24
N GLY A 399 -14.84 -0.43 -29.82
CA GLY A 399 -15.20 0.20 -31.08
C GLY A 399 -16.42 1.14 -31.00
N LYS A 400 -16.85 1.51 -29.78
CA LYS A 400 -18.03 2.37 -29.55
C LYS A 400 -17.70 3.86 -29.46
N ALA A 401 -16.42 4.20 -29.43
CA ALA A 401 -15.94 5.57 -29.33
C ALA A 401 -14.66 5.77 -30.15
N SER A 402 -14.39 7.00 -30.54
CA SER A 402 -13.24 7.39 -31.35
C SER A 402 -12.02 7.72 -30.47
N SER A 403 -10.87 7.09 -30.76
CA SER A 403 -9.59 7.44 -30.12
C SER A 403 -9.14 8.85 -30.47
N GLN A 404 -9.45 9.32 -31.69
CA GLN A 404 -9.09 10.67 -32.15
C GLN A 404 -9.86 11.75 -31.37
N GLU A 405 -11.18 11.57 -31.20
CA GLU A 405 -12.00 12.49 -30.39
C GLU A 405 -11.53 12.51 -28.93
N PHE A 406 -11.18 11.35 -28.38
CA PHE A 406 -10.64 11.26 -27.02
C PHE A 406 -9.34 12.06 -26.89
N MET A 407 -8.43 11.96 -27.85
CA MET A 407 -7.18 12.72 -27.85
C MET A 407 -7.42 14.23 -27.96
N GLU A 408 -8.39 14.66 -28.78
CA GLU A 408 -8.78 16.08 -28.88
C GLU A 408 -9.37 16.58 -27.55
N GLN A 409 -10.23 15.82 -26.91
CA GLN A 409 -10.78 16.16 -25.58
C GLN A 409 -9.67 16.23 -24.52
N ALA A 410 -8.71 15.31 -24.53
CA ALA A 410 -7.56 15.33 -23.62
C ALA A 410 -6.69 16.57 -23.82
N LYS A 411 -6.45 16.99 -25.06
CA LYS A 411 -5.75 18.25 -25.38
C LYS A 411 -6.51 19.48 -24.86
N LYS A 412 -7.82 19.57 -25.16
CA LYS A 412 -8.68 20.66 -24.66
C LYS A 412 -8.70 20.74 -23.15
N LEU A 413 -8.83 19.60 -22.47
CA LEU A 413 -8.77 19.53 -21.00
C LEU A 413 -7.41 20.02 -20.49
N SER A 414 -6.31 19.59 -21.10
CA SER A 414 -4.96 20.01 -20.69
C SER A 414 -4.77 21.52 -20.81
N LEU A 415 -5.24 22.13 -21.90
CA LEU A 415 -5.21 23.60 -22.09
C LEU A 415 -6.05 24.31 -21.03
N LYS A 416 -7.28 23.85 -20.80
CA LYS A 416 -8.17 24.42 -19.79
C LYS A 416 -7.53 24.33 -18.38
N LEU A 417 -6.95 23.21 -18.00
CA LEU A 417 -6.27 23.05 -16.71
C LEU A 417 -5.09 24.02 -16.54
N ILE A 418 -4.39 24.35 -17.63
CA ILE A 418 -3.30 25.35 -17.60
C ILE A 418 -3.87 26.74 -17.40
N GLU A 419 -4.98 27.09 -18.06
CA GLU A 419 -5.68 28.38 -17.93
C GLU A 419 -6.24 28.55 -16.52
N ASP A 420 -6.98 27.54 -16.02
CA ASP A 420 -7.53 27.52 -14.66
C ASP A 420 -6.41 27.68 -13.63
N ALA A 421 -5.29 26.99 -13.80
CA ALA A 421 -4.15 27.12 -12.89
C ALA A 421 -3.51 28.52 -12.93
N LYS A 422 -3.47 29.19 -14.10
CA LYS A 422 -2.99 30.59 -14.22
C LYS A 422 -3.91 31.53 -13.45
N GLU A 423 -5.21 31.40 -13.62
CA GLU A 423 -6.21 32.20 -12.94
C GLU A 423 -6.16 31.99 -11.42
N GLN A 424 -6.23 30.73 -10.99
CA GLN A 424 -6.17 30.37 -9.58
C GLN A 424 -4.86 30.80 -8.92
N SER A 425 -3.76 30.84 -9.67
CA SER A 425 -2.44 31.24 -9.12
C SER A 425 -2.44 32.66 -8.54
N ASN A 426 -3.36 33.54 -8.94
CA ASN A 426 -3.50 34.87 -8.38
C ASN A 426 -4.06 34.84 -6.95
N HIS A 427 -4.85 33.82 -6.63
CA HIS A 427 -5.53 33.63 -5.35
C HIS A 427 -4.79 32.64 -4.42
N TRP A 428 -3.67 32.05 -4.87
CA TRP A 428 -2.92 31.13 -4.02
C TRP A 428 -2.34 31.85 -2.80
N SER A 429 -2.77 31.44 -1.63
CA SER A 429 -2.14 31.69 -0.34
C SER A 429 -1.56 30.39 0.21
N PHE A 430 -0.35 30.47 0.71
CA PHE A 430 0.35 29.37 1.37
C PHE A 430 0.63 29.74 2.83
N ASP A 431 -0.22 30.56 3.41
CA ASP A 431 -0.16 30.92 4.82
C ASP A 431 -0.31 29.65 5.68
N GLY A 432 0.56 29.47 6.65
CA GLY A 432 0.61 28.28 7.50
C GLY A 432 1.49 27.15 6.98
N PHE A 433 2.06 27.27 5.75
CA PHE A 433 3.06 26.31 5.26
C PHE A 433 4.49 26.79 5.52
N ASP A 434 5.35 25.90 5.97
CA ASP A 434 6.78 26.18 6.00
C ASP A 434 7.35 26.12 4.56
N LEU A 435 7.43 27.28 3.94
CA LEU A 435 8.00 27.43 2.59
C LEU A 435 9.54 27.51 2.61
N SER A 436 10.18 27.46 3.76
CA SER A 436 11.65 27.53 3.89
C SER A 436 12.33 26.36 3.18
N GLU A 437 11.69 25.19 3.18
CA GLU A 437 12.15 23.98 2.47
C GLU A 437 12.23 24.18 0.94
N PHE A 438 11.44 25.10 0.39
CA PHE A 438 11.35 25.37 -1.07
C PHE A 438 12.14 26.63 -1.48
N LYS A 439 12.60 27.41 -0.51
CA LYS A 439 13.52 28.50 -0.82
C LYS A 439 14.85 27.87 -1.19
N GLN A 440 15.25 28.00 -2.47
CA GLN A 440 16.68 27.85 -2.74
C GLN A 440 17.37 28.74 -1.71
N THR A 441 18.09 28.15 -0.79
CA THR A 441 19.12 28.90 -0.09
C THR A 441 19.87 29.61 -1.20
N ARG A 442 19.72 30.93 -1.31
CA ARG A 442 20.64 31.80 -1.99
C ARG A 442 21.95 31.66 -1.19
N GLY A 443 22.48 30.44 -1.24
CA GLY A 443 23.87 30.17 -0.93
C GLY A 443 24.64 31.02 -1.88
N LYS A 444 25.36 31.97 -1.32
CA LYS A 444 26.41 32.76 -1.90
C LYS A 444 26.72 32.30 -3.32
N LYS A 445 26.68 33.22 -4.30
CA LYS A 445 27.45 33.10 -5.54
C LYS A 445 28.90 32.77 -5.12
N GLY A 446 29.14 31.52 -4.89
CA GLY A 446 30.35 30.99 -4.36
C GLY A 446 30.34 29.51 -4.69
N SER A 447 31.08 29.19 -5.69
CA SER A 447 31.35 27.89 -6.28
C SER A 447 30.22 27.35 -7.15
N LYS A 448 30.32 27.52 -8.48
CA LYS A 448 30.03 26.50 -9.46
C LYS A 448 30.13 25.14 -8.76
N GLY A 449 29.00 24.41 -8.69
CA GLY A 449 29.04 23.09 -8.12
C GLY A 449 30.23 22.36 -8.70
N LYS A 450 31.25 22.17 -7.93
CA LYS A 450 32.32 21.23 -8.23
C LYS A 450 31.59 19.90 -8.33
N THR A 451 31.32 19.48 -9.55
CA THR A 451 31.17 18.05 -9.82
C THR A 451 32.44 17.44 -9.24
N THR A 452 32.29 16.74 -8.13
CA THR A 452 33.34 16.07 -7.37
C THR A 452 33.88 14.88 -8.16
N GLY A 453 34.41 15.16 -9.34
CA GLY A 453 35.14 14.21 -10.15
C GLY A 453 36.53 14.79 -10.40
N THR A 454 37.57 14.00 -10.18
CA THR A 454 38.92 14.38 -10.50
C THR A 454 39.01 14.73 -11.99
N LYS A 455 39.50 15.95 -12.31
CA LYS A 455 39.75 16.37 -13.69
C LYS A 455 40.77 15.43 -14.34
N VAL A 456 40.40 14.90 -15.50
CA VAL A 456 41.28 14.00 -16.27
C VAL A 456 41.77 14.61 -17.60
N GLY A 457 41.17 15.71 -18.04
CA GLY A 457 41.59 16.42 -19.24
C GLY A 457 40.58 17.49 -19.67
N SER A 458 40.87 18.17 -20.78
CA SER A 458 39.95 19.14 -21.39
C SER A 458 39.01 18.46 -22.37
N CYS A 459 37.78 18.98 -22.50
CA CYS A 459 36.83 18.47 -23.47
C CYS A 459 37.23 18.86 -24.90
N LYS A 460 37.17 17.92 -25.85
CA LYS A 460 37.49 18.19 -27.25
C LYS A 460 36.39 18.94 -28.03
N LYS A 461 35.23 19.18 -27.39
CA LYS A 461 34.04 19.80 -28.04
C LYS A 461 33.64 21.15 -27.44
N CYS A 462 34.11 21.48 -26.26
CA CYS A 462 33.84 22.74 -25.60
C CYS A 462 34.96 23.08 -24.60
N ASP A 463 34.95 24.28 -24.03
CA ASP A 463 35.95 24.76 -23.06
C ASP A 463 35.80 24.14 -21.65
N GLY A 464 35.04 23.09 -21.51
CA GLY A 464 34.80 22.36 -20.26
C GLY A 464 35.86 21.31 -20.01
N ASP A 465 35.89 20.81 -18.76
CA ASP A 465 36.79 19.75 -18.33
C ASP A 465 36.12 18.38 -18.43
N ILE A 466 36.88 17.34 -18.75
CA ILE A 466 36.46 15.96 -18.59
C ILE A 466 36.78 15.52 -17.17
N VAL A 467 35.76 15.06 -16.45
CA VAL A 467 35.86 14.65 -15.05
C VAL A 467 35.41 13.18 -14.87
N ASP A 468 35.99 12.53 -13.89
CA ASP A 468 35.61 11.19 -13.46
C ASP A 468 34.25 11.23 -12.75
N LYS A 469 33.22 10.65 -13.33
CA LYS A 469 31.83 10.56 -12.80
C LYS A 469 31.57 9.24 -12.06
N GLY A 470 32.61 8.45 -11.77
CA GLY A 470 32.49 7.15 -11.11
C GLY A 470 32.35 5.98 -12.10
N THR A 471 31.32 5.94 -12.90
CA THR A 471 31.07 4.88 -13.91
C THR A 471 31.54 5.24 -15.31
N PHE A 472 31.71 6.53 -15.61
CA PHE A 472 32.15 7.05 -16.89
C PHE A 472 32.97 8.33 -16.73
N TYR A 473 33.68 8.74 -17.78
CA TYR A 473 34.31 10.05 -17.90
C TYR A 473 33.42 10.96 -18.74
N GLY A 474 33.11 12.17 -18.25
CA GLY A 474 32.16 13.07 -18.92
C GLY A 474 32.49 14.54 -18.76
N CYS A 475 32.02 15.35 -19.70
CA CYS A 475 32.25 16.80 -19.71
C CYS A 475 31.54 17.48 -18.53
N SER A 476 32.25 18.48 -17.92
CA SER A 476 31.70 19.30 -16.83
C SER A 476 30.57 20.23 -17.31
N ASN A 477 30.54 20.59 -18.58
CA ASN A 477 29.55 21.50 -19.19
C ASN A 477 28.37 20.75 -19.83
N TYR A 478 28.13 19.48 -19.46
CA TYR A 478 27.06 18.67 -19.99
C TYR A 478 25.67 19.31 -19.88
N GLN A 479 25.39 20.08 -18.82
CA GLN A 479 24.09 20.72 -18.60
C GLN A 479 23.91 22.06 -19.32
N SER A 480 25.00 22.72 -19.70
CA SER A 480 24.96 24.06 -20.28
C SER A 480 25.07 24.07 -21.80
N ASN A 481 25.66 23.05 -22.40
CA ASN A 481 25.82 22.92 -23.85
C ASN A 481 25.33 21.55 -24.27
N GLN A 482 24.51 21.45 -25.29
CA GLN A 482 23.89 20.22 -25.81
C GLN A 482 24.89 19.15 -26.31
N TYR A 483 26.16 19.21 -25.95
CA TYR A 483 27.23 18.30 -26.38
C TYR A 483 27.55 17.25 -25.35
N ASN A 484 27.22 15.99 -25.69
CA ASN A 484 27.47 14.80 -24.89
C ASN A 484 28.82 14.16 -25.20
N PHE A 485 29.95 14.74 -24.78
CA PHE A 485 31.22 14.04 -24.88
C PHE A 485 31.44 13.21 -23.62
N THR A 486 31.28 11.89 -23.74
CA THR A 486 31.47 10.93 -22.65
C THR A 486 32.10 9.64 -23.19
N PHE A 487 32.87 8.96 -22.34
CA PHE A 487 33.30 7.59 -22.62
C PHE A 487 33.27 6.73 -21.36
N SER A 488 33.04 5.43 -21.57
CA SER A 488 32.86 4.49 -20.47
C SER A 488 34.16 4.27 -19.70
N LYS A 489 34.05 4.26 -18.35
CA LYS A 489 35.18 3.91 -17.49
C LYS A 489 35.44 2.42 -17.45
N LYS A 490 34.46 1.60 -17.78
CA LYS A 490 34.60 0.13 -17.85
C LYS A 490 34.25 -0.38 -19.23
N ILE A 491 35.21 -1.00 -19.90
CA ILE A 491 35.04 -1.57 -21.24
C ILE A 491 35.42 -3.05 -21.18
N LEU A 492 34.56 -3.94 -21.62
CA LEU A 492 34.77 -5.39 -21.67
C LEU A 492 35.46 -5.96 -20.40
N GLY A 493 34.91 -5.60 -19.23
CA GLY A 493 35.40 -6.07 -17.94
C GLY A 493 36.60 -5.32 -17.36
N LYS A 494 37.31 -4.48 -18.15
CA LYS A 494 38.48 -3.70 -17.70
C LYS A 494 38.13 -2.25 -17.43
N THR A 495 38.79 -1.68 -16.39
CA THR A 495 38.61 -0.29 -16.01
C THR A 495 39.69 0.56 -16.70
N ILE A 496 39.26 1.59 -17.42
CA ILE A 496 40.15 2.64 -17.93
C ILE A 496 40.56 3.52 -16.73
N SER A 497 41.80 3.40 -16.31
CA SER A 497 42.32 4.20 -15.20
C SER A 497 42.36 5.70 -15.55
N GLN A 498 42.41 6.58 -14.55
CA GLN A 498 42.57 8.02 -14.78
C GLN A 498 43.82 8.36 -15.60
N ALA A 499 44.91 7.62 -15.42
CA ALA A 499 46.14 7.79 -16.21
C ALA A 499 45.88 7.48 -17.70
N ASN A 500 45.20 6.36 -18.00
CA ASN A 500 44.80 6.00 -19.36
C ASN A 500 43.78 6.97 -19.94
N ALA A 501 42.84 7.47 -19.14
CA ALA A 501 41.87 8.48 -19.57
C ALA A 501 42.57 9.82 -19.93
N LYS A 502 43.51 10.26 -19.14
CA LYS A 502 44.35 11.44 -19.46
C LYS A 502 45.09 11.27 -20.76
N LYS A 503 45.72 10.11 -20.96
CA LYS A 503 46.46 9.79 -22.19
C LYS A 503 45.55 9.70 -23.41
N LEU A 504 44.38 9.07 -23.27
CA LEU A 504 43.36 9.01 -24.30
C LEU A 504 42.88 10.39 -24.76
N LEU A 505 42.73 11.33 -23.83
CA LEU A 505 42.33 12.71 -24.14
C LEU A 505 43.44 13.52 -24.75
N LYS A 506 44.72 13.32 -24.30
CA LYS A 506 45.89 14.04 -24.78
C LYS A 506 46.40 13.49 -26.10
N ASP A 507 46.65 12.18 -26.16
CA ASP A 507 47.39 11.53 -27.23
C ASP A 507 46.46 10.78 -28.21
N GLY A 508 45.13 10.77 -27.93
CA GLY A 508 44.12 10.04 -28.74
C GLY A 508 44.06 8.54 -28.48
N GLN A 509 44.98 7.98 -27.66
CA GLN A 509 45.03 6.54 -27.38
C GLN A 509 45.55 6.26 -25.95
N THR A 510 45.16 5.10 -25.39
CA THR A 510 45.64 4.65 -24.06
C THR A 510 47.00 3.93 -24.18
N ASN A 511 47.60 3.61 -23.07
CA ASN A 511 48.61 2.54 -23.01
C ASN A 511 47.92 1.20 -23.31
N LEU A 512 48.72 0.16 -23.60
CA LEU A 512 48.23 -1.22 -23.77
C LEU A 512 47.53 -1.67 -22.47
N ILE A 513 46.26 -2.06 -22.57
CA ILE A 513 45.47 -2.60 -21.46
C ILE A 513 45.30 -4.11 -21.72
N LYS A 514 45.78 -4.90 -20.75
CA LYS A 514 45.77 -6.36 -20.87
C LYS A 514 44.46 -6.97 -20.35
N GLY A 515 43.99 -8.03 -21.06
CA GLY A 515 42.94 -8.92 -20.59
C GLY A 515 41.53 -8.39 -20.73
N PHE A 516 41.17 -7.68 -21.78
CA PHE A 516 39.76 -7.45 -22.16
C PHE A 516 39.07 -8.78 -22.41
N LYS A 517 37.80 -8.92 -21.99
CA LYS A 517 37.03 -10.15 -22.15
C LYS A 517 35.87 -9.95 -23.14
N LYS A 518 35.83 -10.74 -24.22
CA LYS A 518 34.71 -10.80 -25.15
C LYS A 518 34.22 -12.24 -25.27
N GLY A 519 33.16 -12.60 -24.55
CA GLY A 519 32.80 -14.02 -24.37
C GLY A 519 33.91 -14.75 -23.60
N ASP A 520 34.31 -15.91 -24.07
CA ASP A 520 35.36 -16.74 -23.47
C ASP A 520 36.79 -16.35 -23.92
N LYS A 521 36.91 -15.37 -24.82
CA LYS A 521 38.21 -14.92 -25.33
C LYS A 521 38.72 -13.71 -24.59
N THR A 522 40.01 -13.74 -24.23
CA THR A 522 40.73 -12.61 -23.68
C THR A 522 41.72 -12.06 -24.72
N PHE A 523 41.88 -10.71 -24.72
CA PHE A 523 42.83 -10.06 -25.62
C PHE A 523 43.39 -8.78 -24.98
N ASP A 524 44.53 -8.34 -25.47
CA ASP A 524 45.20 -7.12 -25.09
C ASP A 524 45.04 -6.08 -26.20
N ALA A 525 44.73 -4.84 -25.86
CA ALA A 525 44.55 -3.77 -26.85
C ALA A 525 44.76 -2.39 -26.23
N LYS A 526 45.11 -1.40 -27.03
CA LYS A 526 44.94 0.00 -26.72
C LYS A 526 43.53 0.44 -27.02
N VAL A 527 43.04 1.44 -26.33
CA VAL A 527 41.76 2.11 -26.62
C VAL A 527 42.08 3.44 -27.28
N GLU A 528 41.54 3.72 -28.45
CA GLU A 528 41.68 4.99 -29.13
C GLU A 528 40.37 5.74 -29.25
N LEU A 529 40.43 7.06 -29.41
CA LEU A 529 39.31 7.96 -29.68
C LEU A 529 39.24 8.21 -31.21
N LYS A 530 38.19 7.71 -31.84
CA LYS A 530 37.83 8.04 -33.22
C LYS A 530 36.54 8.85 -33.26
N GLY A 531 36.71 10.17 -33.41
CA GLY A 531 35.59 11.10 -33.19
C GLY A 531 35.12 11.10 -31.73
N ASP A 532 33.86 10.73 -31.47
CA ASP A 532 33.23 10.70 -30.14
C ASP A 532 33.20 9.30 -29.51
N LYS A 533 33.68 8.29 -30.22
CA LYS A 533 33.58 6.89 -29.80
C LYS A 533 34.94 6.32 -29.48
N THR A 534 34.98 5.45 -28.48
CA THR A 534 36.14 4.63 -28.19
C THR A 534 36.12 3.35 -29.02
N GLN A 535 37.26 3.00 -29.59
CA GLN A 535 37.47 1.72 -30.31
C GLN A 535 38.77 1.05 -29.89
N PHE A 536 38.93 -0.25 -30.19
CA PHE A 536 40.16 -0.97 -29.88
C PHE A 536 41.18 -0.80 -31.02
N LEU A 537 42.40 -0.55 -30.63
CA LEU A 537 43.57 -0.54 -31.48
C LEU A 537 44.41 -1.76 -31.12
N PHE A 538 44.59 -2.67 -32.07
CA PHE A 538 45.44 -3.83 -31.91
C PHE A 538 46.81 -3.53 -32.49
N GLU A 539 47.87 -3.79 -31.72
CA GLU A 539 49.23 -3.76 -32.27
C GLU A 539 49.41 -4.99 -33.15
N LYS A 540 49.85 -4.78 -34.42
CA LYS A 540 50.21 -5.86 -35.35
C LYS A 540 51.45 -6.58 -34.88
#